data_001bd9a6b9f946c5f688d649b1ea1a5a
#
_entry.id   001bd9a6b9f946c5f688d649b1ea1a5a
#
_cell.length_a   1.000
_cell.length_b   1.000
_cell.length_c   1.000
_cell.angle_alpha   90.00
_cell.angle_beta   90.00
_cell.angle_gamma   90.00
#
_symmetry.space_group_name_H-M   'P 1'
#
loop_
_entity.id
_entity.type
_entity.pdbx_description
1 polymer ?
#
loop_
_entity_poly.entity_id
_entity_poly.type
_entity_poly.pdbx_seq_one_letter_code
_entity_poly.pdbx_strand_id
1 'polypeptide(L)'
;MSTDVVVVGCGVAGMAAAVAAAEQGLRVTVLERVDESERGGNSRYTSAWMRMSNEDEISDDLVDLLVERGHGAIPPDFAKEATRNYADWPSQLKAYAFTDPELVTALAENAPATMHWLKSHGIKFTTYEPMLLETGAVRMGPSGGGLAVIDALGKSAERLGVRFLYHTTARSLLQNAGGDVGGVRCWSKAKGLFDLECQSVVIASGGFQGNVEMMTRYAGANAVFARPVSAGGINNKGEGLEMMLAVGAAPAGQYDMFHGAPIDPRSVRAEAIVGAINFGILVNSQGRRFIDEGTNTYEHFYDEVAWTIMRQKQGLAYLLFDGSLFDIPHIRSRIQTEVEPVLAESITSLAQALSLPAEALTKTLRDYNAATRPGSFDARRRDALCTEGLALPKSNWARPVKENDLRAFPIMCGNTFTCGGVKITADAEVVNRDGAVIPGLYAAGETTGLYYTLYVGATSVLRGLVFGRLAGRKIGAELGPKRSATQARGTT
;
A
#
# COMPACT_ATOMS: atom_id res chain seq x y z
N MET A 1 33.44 7.90 10.00
CA MET A 1 32.97 9.07 9.23
C MET A 1 31.67 9.51 9.86
N SER A 2 31.53 10.80 10.15
CA SER A 2 30.30 11.37 10.72
C SER A 2 29.19 11.40 9.67
N THR A 3 27.94 11.19 10.10
CA THR A 3 26.74 11.28 9.27
C THR A 3 25.83 12.37 9.84
N ASP A 4 25.16 13.12 8.97
CA ASP A 4 24.22 14.17 9.40
C ASP A 4 22.81 13.59 9.50
N VAL A 5 22.46 12.68 8.57
CA VAL A 5 21.14 12.05 8.48
C VAL A 5 21.26 10.54 8.35
N VAL A 6 20.53 9.81 9.16
CA VAL A 6 20.31 8.37 8.98
C VAL A 6 18.93 8.12 8.41
N VAL A 7 18.82 7.39 7.30
CA VAL A 7 17.57 6.95 6.72
C VAL A 7 17.43 5.44 6.92
N VAL A 8 16.32 4.99 7.48
CA VAL A 8 16.04 3.58 7.75
C VAL A 8 15.10 3.01 6.67
N GLY A 9 15.64 2.22 5.77
CA GLY A 9 14.95 1.57 4.65
C GLY A 9 15.23 2.20 3.29
N CYS A 10 15.35 1.35 2.26
CA CYS A 10 15.62 1.70 0.86
C CYS A 10 14.38 1.66 -0.06
N GLY A 11 13.16 1.64 0.48
CA GLY A 11 11.94 1.81 -0.31
C GLY A 11 11.87 3.19 -0.97
N VAL A 12 10.88 3.46 -1.82
CA VAL A 12 10.74 4.76 -2.52
C VAL A 12 10.77 5.95 -1.56
N ALA A 13 10.19 5.82 -0.36
CA ALA A 13 10.17 6.88 0.63
C ALA A 13 11.58 7.18 1.19
N GLY A 14 12.32 6.13 1.56
CA GLY A 14 13.69 6.30 2.07
C GLY A 14 14.66 6.80 1.00
N MET A 15 14.55 6.31 -0.23
CA MET A 15 15.35 6.80 -1.34
C MET A 15 15.05 8.26 -1.67
N ALA A 16 13.78 8.67 -1.66
CA ALA A 16 13.41 10.06 -1.86
C ALA A 16 13.97 10.97 -0.75
N ALA A 17 13.88 10.53 0.51
CA ALA A 17 14.44 11.27 1.63
C ALA A 17 15.97 11.39 1.56
N ALA A 18 16.64 10.28 1.24
CA ALA A 18 18.10 10.26 1.14
C ALA A 18 18.64 11.15 0.04
N VAL A 19 18.04 11.09 -1.17
CA VAL A 19 18.44 11.92 -2.30
C VAL A 19 18.16 13.38 -2.01
N ALA A 20 16.95 13.72 -1.54
CA ALA A 20 16.58 15.11 -1.26
C ALA A 20 17.45 15.75 -0.15
N ALA A 21 17.84 15.00 0.88
CA ALA A 21 18.77 15.48 1.91
C ALA A 21 20.20 15.66 1.37
N ALA A 22 20.67 14.70 0.54
CA ALA A 22 22.00 14.76 -0.04
C ALA A 22 22.14 15.92 -1.07
N GLU A 23 21.07 16.27 -1.80
CA GLU A 23 21.02 17.45 -2.67
C GLU A 23 21.22 18.77 -1.90
N GLN A 24 20.92 18.79 -0.59
CA GLN A 24 21.18 19.92 0.31
C GLN A 24 22.62 19.89 0.90
N GLY A 25 23.48 19.01 0.38
CA GLY A 25 24.87 18.88 0.83
C GLY A 25 25.05 18.15 2.16
N LEU A 26 24.04 17.44 2.66
CA LEU A 26 24.13 16.67 3.90
C LEU A 26 24.78 15.31 3.66
N ARG A 27 25.51 14.80 4.68
CA ARG A 27 26.08 13.45 4.67
C ARG A 27 25.01 12.47 5.12
N VAL A 28 24.52 11.67 4.19
CA VAL A 28 23.43 10.73 4.43
C VAL A 28 23.95 9.30 4.53
N THR A 29 23.46 8.54 5.50
CA THR A 29 23.66 7.09 5.59
C THR A 29 22.30 6.40 5.54
N VAL A 30 22.14 5.47 4.61
CA VAL A 30 20.94 4.64 4.47
C VAL A 30 21.21 3.26 5.04
N LEU A 31 20.30 2.77 5.88
CA LEU A 31 20.32 1.43 6.44
C LEU A 31 19.35 0.54 5.66
N GLU A 32 19.83 -0.59 5.18
CA GLU A 32 19.02 -1.60 4.52
C GLU A 32 19.33 -3.00 5.09
N ARG A 33 18.27 -3.77 5.40
CA ARG A 33 18.45 -5.10 5.99
C ARG A 33 18.85 -6.18 5.00
N VAL A 34 18.50 -6.02 3.74
CA VAL A 34 18.81 -6.99 2.67
C VAL A 34 20.07 -6.59 1.90
N ASP A 35 20.45 -7.42 0.94
CA ASP A 35 21.53 -7.15 -0.01
C ASP A 35 21.16 -6.00 -0.97
N GLU A 36 22.19 -5.41 -1.59
CA GLU A 36 22.02 -4.36 -2.59
C GLU A 36 21.13 -4.80 -3.76
N SER A 37 21.28 -6.02 -4.22
CA SER A 37 20.52 -6.60 -5.31
C SER A 37 19.04 -6.78 -4.99
N GLU A 38 18.67 -6.81 -3.71
CA GLU A 38 17.30 -6.96 -3.21
C GLU A 38 16.72 -5.65 -2.64
N ARG A 39 17.51 -4.56 -2.62
CA ARG A 39 17.08 -3.25 -2.09
C ARG A 39 15.78 -2.76 -2.75
N GLY A 40 15.01 -1.98 -2.01
CA GLY A 40 13.78 -1.36 -2.49
C GLY A 40 12.50 -1.79 -1.76
N GLY A 41 12.62 -2.79 -0.89
CA GLY A 41 11.50 -3.29 -0.08
C GLY A 41 10.29 -3.66 -0.94
N ASN A 42 9.10 -3.41 -0.42
CA ASN A 42 7.84 -3.68 -1.14
C ASN A 42 7.70 -2.82 -2.41
N SER A 43 8.25 -1.61 -2.40
CA SER A 43 8.19 -0.68 -3.54
C SER A 43 8.83 -1.23 -4.81
N ARG A 44 9.86 -2.09 -4.69
CA ARG A 44 10.54 -2.72 -5.83
C ARG A 44 9.61 -3.53 -6.74
N TYR A 45 8.57 -4.13 -6.16
CA TYR A 45 7.73 -5.14 -6.82
C TYR A 45 6.42 -4.57 -7.37
N THR A 46 6.08 -3.32 -7.06
CA THR A 46 4.82 -2.71 -7.51
C THR A 46 4.93 -2.09 -8.89
N SER A 47 3.82 -2.06 -9.63
CA SER A 47 3.68 -1.25 -10.84
C SER A 47 3.83 0.26 -10.56
N ALA A 48 3.73 0.67 -9.30
CA ALA A 48 3.91 2.04 -8.83
C ALA A 48 3.01 3.09 -9.51
N TRP A 49 1.77 2.72 -9.81
CA TRP A 49 0.79 3.68 -10.32
C TRP A 49 0.57 4.82 -9.32
N MET A 50 0.49 6.03 -9.84
CA MET A 50 0.28 7.28 -9.10
C MET A 50 -1.01 7.94 -9.58
N ARG A 51 -1.78 8.50 -8.65
CA ARG A 51 -3.03 9.18 -8.93
C ARG A 51 -2.77 10.59 -9.47
N MET A 52 -2.17 10.62 -10.63
CA MET A 52 -1.85 11.83 -11.40
C MET A 52 -2.53 11.72 -12.75
N SER A 53 -3.21 12.78 -13.20
CA SER A 53 -3.77 12.89 -14.56
C SER A 53 -2.70 13.20 -15.59
N ASN A 54 -1.74 14.01 -15.20
CA ASN A 54 -0.51 14.33 -15.89
C ASN A 54 0.58 14.70 -14.86
N GLU A 55 1.75 15.17 -15.30
CA GLU A 55 2.85 15.49 -14.39
C GLU A 55 2.60 16.71 -13.51
N ASP A 56 1.66 17.56 -13.90
CA ASP A 56 1.34 18.84 -13.24
C ASP A 56 0.06 18.75 -12.39
N GLU A 57 -0.74 17.70 -12.59
CA GLU A 57 -2.06 17.60 -11.99
C GLU A 57 -2.33 16.25 -11.33
N ILE A 58 -2.78 16.32 -10.10
CA ILE A 58 -3.41 15.18 -9.43
C ILE A 58 -4.76 14.90 -10.10
N SER A 59 -5.16 13.63 -10.15
CA SER A 59 -6.51 13.26 -10.61
C SER A 59 -7.57 13.93 -9.74
N ASP A 60 -8.54 14.56 -10.34
CA ASP A 60 -9.54 15.46 -9.70
C ASP A 60 -10.26 14.86 -8.49
N ASP A 61 -10.36 13.53 -8.43
CA ASP A 61 -11.09 12.83 -7.38
C ASP A 61 -10.23 12.51 -6.12
N LEU A 62 -8.94 12.88 -6.06
CA LEU A 62 -8.08 12.47 -4.94
C LEU A 62 -8.52 13.08 -3.61
N VAL A 63 -8.69 14.39 -3.58
CA VAL A 63 -9.05 15.11 -2.35
C VAL A 63 -10.44 14.69 -1.89
N ASP A 64 -11.40 14.65 -2.80
CA ASP A 64 -12.77 14.23 -2.52
C ASP A 64 -12.84 12.82 -1.98
N LEU A 65 -12.12 11.86 -2.59
CA LEU A 65 -12.11 10.48 -2.12
C LEU A 65 -11.41 10.28 -0.77
N LEU A 66 -10.32 10.98 -0.50
CA LEU A 66 -9.64 10.90 0.79
C LEU A 66 -10.46 11.59 1.89
N VAL A 67 -11.08 12.72 1.59
CA VAL A 67 -11.87 13.49 2.56
C VAL A 67 -13.28 12.92 2.70
N GLU A 68 -14.04 12.73 1.63
CA GLU A 68 -15.43 12.28 1.71
C GLU A 68 -15.58 10.82 2.12
N ARG A 69 -14.82 9.91 1.50
CA ARG A 69 -14.94 8.47 1.76
C ARG A 69 -14.13 8.00 2.96
N GLY A 70 -13.08 8.73 3.34
CA GLY A 70 -12.31 8.47 4.56
C GLY A 70 -13.06 8.84 5.84
N HIS A 71 -14.18 9.58 5.76
CA HIS A 71 -14.90 10.09 6.93
C HIS A 71 -15.98 9.15 7.47
N GLY A 72 -16.32 8.06 6.75
CA GLY A 72 -17.32 7.09 7.23
C GLY A 72 -18.66 7.74 7.58
N ALA A 73 -19.03 7.74 8.86
CA ALA A 73 -20.28 8.30 9.37
C ALA A 73 -20.20 9.76 9.80
N ILE A 74 -19.18 10.52 9.41
CA ILE A 74 -19.08 11.94 9.79
C ILE A 74 -20.16 12.75 9.05
N PRO A 75 -20.94 13.57 9.78
CA PRO A 75 -21.93 14.44 9.15
C PRO A 75 -21.29 15.40 8.13
N PRO A 76 -21.97 15.70 6.98
CA PRO A 76 -21.42 16.57 5.93
C PRO A 76 -20.99 17.97 6.41
N ASP A 77 -21.66 18.51 7.43
CA ASP A 77 -21.28 19.80 8.01
C ASP A 77 -19.94 19.74 8.76
N PHE A 78 -19.60 18.58 9.36
CA PHE A 78 -18.29 18.38 9.99
C PHE A 78 -17.19 18.21 8.96
N ALA A 79 -17.48 17.63 7.78
CA ALA A 79 -16.52 17.56 6.70
C ALA A 79 -16.02 18.93 6.24
N LYS A 80 -16.89 19.96 6.26
CA LYS A 80 -16.49 21.35 5.98
C LYS A 80 -15.56 21.95 7.04
N GLU A 81 -15.75 21.57 8.29
CA GLU A 81 -14.85 22.02 9.37
C GLU A 81 -13.47 21.36 9.26
N ALA A 82 -13.38 20.13 8.70
CA ALA A 82 -12.12 19.43 8.46
C ALA A 82 -11.23 20.08 7.39
N THR A 83 -11.75 21.03 6.60
CA THR A 83 -10.94 21.82 5.66
C THR A 83 -10.23 23.00 6.32
N ARG A 84 -10.50 23.27 7.61
CA ARG A 84 -9.81 24.30 8.39
C ARG A 84 -8.52 23.76 8.98
N ASN A 85 -7.70 24.65 9.52
CA ASN A 85 -6.51 24.29 10.28
C ASN A 85 -6.89 23.34 11.44
N TYR A 86 -6.20 22.23 11.63
CA TYR A 86 -6.49 21.23 12.68
C TYR A 86 -6.61 21.84 14.08
N ALA A 87 -5.82 22.89 14.37
CA ALA A 87 -5.91 23.61 15.65
C ALA A 87 -7.32 24.17 15.92
N ASP A 88 -8.03 24.58 14.86
CA ASP A 88 -9.33 25.23 14.92
C ASP A 88 -10.52 24.26 14.87
N TRP A 89 -10.23 22.95 14.76
CA TRP A 89 -11.29 21.94 14.68
C TRP A 89 -12.07 21.84 15.99
N PRO A 90 -13.40 21.66 15.92
CA PRO A 90 -14.21 21.32 17.09
C PRO A 90 -13.68 20.05 17.78
N SER A 91 -13.77 20.00 19.10
CA SER A 91 -13.30 18.84 19.89
C SER A 91 -13.95 17.53 19.45
N GLN A 92 -15.22 17.58 19.06
CA GLN A 92 -15.95 16.43 18.54
C GLN A 92 -15.33 15.90 17.24
N LEU A 93 -14.93 16.79 16.34
CA LEU A 93 -14.28 16.39 15.08
C LEU A 93 -12.92 15.74 15.33
N LYS A 94 -12.14 16.25 16.30
CA LYS A 94 -10.87 15.66 16.71
C LYS A 94 -10.99 14.26 17.31
N ALA A 95 -12.19 13.87 17.76
CA ALA A 95 -12.46 12.54 18.30
C ALA A 95 -12.72 11.48 17.22
N TYR A 96 -13.00 11.87 15.99
CA TYR A 96 -13.21 10.91 14.90
C TYR A 96 -11.87 10.47 14.29
N ALA A 97 -11.81 9.19 13.91
CA ALA A 97 -10.69 8.63 13.16
C ALA A 97 -10.91 8.84 11.66
N PHE A 98 -10.17 9.74 11.05
CA PHE A 98 -10.21 10.01 9.62
C PHE A 98 -8.87 10.52 9.09
N THR A 99 -8.74 10.51 7.77
CA THR A 99 -7.54 10.98 7.08
C THR A 99 -7.30 12.45 7.38
N ASP A 100 -6.08 12.79 7.81
CA ASP A 100 -5.70 14.15 8.16
C ASP A 100 -5.69 15.06 6.91
N PRO A 101 -6.55 16.11 6.85
CA PRO A 101 -6.64 16.98 5.69
C PRO A 101 -5.37 17.78 5.40
N GLU A 102 -4.56 18.12 6.42
CA GLU A 102 -3.28 18.80 6.21
C GLU A 102 -2.32 17.90 5.41
N LEU A 103 -2.31 16.59 5.71
CA LEU A 103 -1.50 15.63 4.97
C LEU A 103 -2.02 15.42 3.55
N VAL A 104 -3.35 15.43 3.35
CA VAL A 104 -3.95 15.33 2.02
C VAL A 104 -3.57 16.55 1.18
N THR A 105 -3.69 17.74 1.74
CA THR A 105 -3.32 19.00 1.08
C THR A 105 -1.82 19.01 0.75
N ALA A 106 -0.96 18.67 1.72
CA ALA A 106 0.48 18.59 1.49
C ALA A 106 0.85 17.59 0.39
N LEU A 107 0.18 16.42 0.37
CA LEU A 107 0.35 15.44 -0.70
C LEU A 107 -0.03 16.02 -2.06
N ALA A 108 -1.21 16.64 -2.15
CA ALA A 108 -1.74 17.19 -3.39
C ALA A 108 -0.84 18.32 -3.95
N GLU A 109 -0.48 19.28 -3.12
CA GLU A 109 0.30 20.45 -3.52
C GLU A 109 1.75 20.10 -3.90
N ASN A 110 2.33 19.06 -3.28
CA ASN A 110 3.72 18.68 -3.52
C ASN A 110 3.90 17.54 -4.54
N ALA A 111 2.82 16.90 -4.99
CA ALA A 111 2.89 15.82 -5.96
C ALA A 111 3.45 16.30 -7.31
N PRO A 112 2.99 17.40 -7.95
CA PRO A 112 3.54 17.87 -9.22
C PRO A 112 5.04 18.15 -9.14
N ALA A 113 5.47 18.91 -8.15
CA ALA A 113 6.89 19.21 -7.94
C ALA A 113 7.74 17.95 -7.70
N THR A 114 7.13 16.90 -7.11
CA THR A 114 7.81 15.62 -6.92
C THR A 114 7.89 14.84 -8.23
N MET A 115 6.86 14.87 -9.08
CA MET A 115 6.90 14.27 -10.41
C MET A 115 8.02 14.87 -11.28
N HIS A 116 8.13 16.20 -11.34
CA HIS A 116 9.22 16.88 -12.05
C HIS A 116 10.59 16.54 -11.48
N TRP A 117 10.71 16.45 -10.16
CA TRP A 117 11.95 16.05 -9.51
C TRP A 117 12.33 14.61 -9.87
N LEU A 118 11.39 13.67 -9.91
CA LEU A 118 11.63 12.30 -10.36
C LEU A 118 12.10 12.25 -11.82
N LYS A 119 11.53 13.07 -12.70
CA LYS A 119 11.99 13.20 -14.10
C LYS A 119 13.42 13.72 -14.18
N SER A 120 13.81 14.67 -13.34
CA SER A 120 15.20 15.18 -13.31
C SER A 120 16.21 14.11 -12.90
N HIS A 121 15.76 13.06 -12.20
CA HIS A 121 16.54 11.86 -11.89
C HIS A 121 16.47 10.76 -12.97
N GLY A 122 15.84 11.05 -14.12
CA GLY A 122 15.80 10.15 -15.28
C GLY A 122 14.63 9.16 -15.29
N ILE A 123 13.65 9.33 -14.40
CA ILE A 123 12.44 8.49 -14.39
C ILE A 123 11.52 8.96 -15.52
N LYS A 124 11.07 7.99 -16.34
CA LYS A 124 10.10 8.22 -17.41
C LYS A 124 8.74 7.71 -16.94
N PHE A 125 7.69 8.44 -17.27
CA PHE A 125 6.31 8.09 -16.94
C PHE A 125 5.52 7.70 -18.18
N THR A 126 4.54 6.82 -17.97
CA THR A 126 3.49 6.47 -18.93
C THR A 126 2.13 6.70 -18.28
N THR A 127 1.17 7.11 -19.08
CA THR A 127 -0.23 7.19 -18.66
C THR A 127 -0.90 5.82 -18.77
N TYR A 128 -1.80 5.55 -17.85
CA TYR A 128 -2.63 4.37 -17.83
C TYR A 128 -4.10 4.78 -17.76
N GLU A 129 -4.86 4.38 -18.76
CA GLU A 129 -6.31 4.48 -18.74
C GLU A 129 -6.89 3.17 -18.24
N PRO A 130 -7.67 3.15 -17.15
CA PRO A 130 -8.27 1.94 -16.64
C PRO A 130 -9.29 1.38 -17.66
N MET A 131 -9.04 0.20 -18.20
CA MET A 131 -9.80 -0.37 -19.32
C MET A 131 -11.15 -1.01 -18.95
N LEU A 132 -11.47 -1.12 -17.66
CA LEU A 132 -12.69 -1.81 -17.16
C LEU A 132 -13.39 -0.98 -16.05
N LEU A 133 -13.42 0.35 -16.15
CA LEU A 133 -13.95 1.20 -15.09
C LEU A 133 -14.85 2.28 -15.62
N GLU A 134 -15.99 2.47 -14.94
CA GLU A 134 -16.95 3.56 -15.19
C GLU A 134 -16.34 4.95 -14.91
N THR A 135 -15.36 5.05 -14.03
CA THR A 135 -14.75 6.29 -13.57
C THR A 135 -13.24 6.17 -13.58
N GLY A 136 -12.68 5.91 -14.75
CA GLY A 136 -11.24 5.78 -14.88
C GLY A 136 -10.56 7.13 -14.84
N ALA A 137 -10.27 7.66 -13.65
CA ALA A 137 -9.30 8.73 -13.55
C ALA A 137 -7.99 8.24 -14.16
N VAL A 138 -7.45 8.99 -15.11
CA VAL A 138 -6.13 8.73 -15.71
C VAL A 138 -5.11 8.61 -14.60
N ARG A 139 -4.21 7.66 -14.71
CA ARG A 139 -3.11 7.45 -13.77
C ARG A 139 -1.79 7.47 -14.50
N MET A 140 -0.76 7.91 -13.82
CA MET A 140 0.60 7.83 -14.30
C MET A 140 1.39 6.77 -13.53
N GLY A 141 2.32 6.13 -14.20
CA GLY A 141 3.24 5.20 -13.57
C GLY A 141 4.63 5.27 -14.21
N PRO A 142 5.68 4.97 -13.46
CA PRO A 142 7.02 4.92 -14.01
C PRO A 142 7.16 3.76 -14.98
N SER A 143 7.77 4.00 -16.13
CA SER A 143 8.15 2.94 -17.07
C SER A 143 9.14 1.98 -16.39
N GLY A 144 8.73 0.74 -16.19
CA GLY A 144 9.50 -0.26 -15.42
C GLY A 144 9.12 -0.35 -13.94
N GLY A 145 8.01 0.29 -13.52
CA GLY A 145 7.44 0.16 -12.19
C GLY A 145 8.31 0.73 -11.08
N GLY A 146 8.06 0.28 -9.86
CA GLY A 146 8.78 0.75 -8.68
C GLY A 146 10.27 0.43 -8.70
N LEU A 147 10.70 -0.67 -9.35
CA LEU A 147 12.11 -1.00 -9.51
C LEU A 147 12.85 0.10 -10.27
N ALA A 148 12.27 0.64 -11.35
CA ALA A 148 12.88 1.72 -12.11
C ALA A 148 13.07 2.99 -11.26
N VAL A 149 12.14 3.29 -10.35
CA VAL A 149 12.27 4.40 -9.39
C VAL A 149 13.41 4.14 -8.41
N ILE A 150 13.47 2.94 -7.82
CA ILE A 150 14.54 2.54 -6.88
C ILE A 150 15.91 2.63 -7.54
N ASP A 151 16.06 2.15 -8.77
CA ASP A 151 17.33 2.16 -9.48
C ASP A 151 17.77 3.59 -9.88
N ALA A 152 16.83 4.43 -10.32
CA ALA A 152 17.14 5.80 -10.71
C ALA A 152 17.55 6.67 -9.50
N LEU A 153 16.78 6.58 -8.40
CA LEU A 153 17.11 7.28 -7.16
C LEU A 153 18.37 6.70 -6.50
N GLY A 154 18.58 5.37 -6.58
CA GLY A 154 19.81 4.72 -6.10
C GLY A 154 21.06 5.28 -6.80
N LYS A 155 21.07 5.32 -8.12
CA LYS A 155 22.15 5.94 -8.91
C LYS A 155 22.37 7.41 -8.54
N SER A 156 21.30 8.15 -8.28
CA SER A 156 21.39 9.54 -7.85
C SER A 156 21.97 9.67 -6.45
N ALA A 157 21.55 8.83 -5.51
CA ALA A 157 22.09 8.77 -4.16
C ALA A 157 23.61 8.46 -4.16
N GLU A 158 24.03 7.48 -4.95
CA GLU A 158 25.45 7.11 -5.11
C GLU A 158 26.29 8.28 -5.66
N ARG A 159 25.81 8.98 -6.70
CA ARG A 159 26.47 10.17 -7.26
C ARG A 159 26.59 11.33 -6.25
N LEU A 160 25.62 11.45 -5.35
CA LEU A 160 25.60 12.45 -4.28
C LEU A 160 26.41 12.03 -3.05
N GLY A 161 27.03 10.86 -3.07
CA GLY A 161 27.88 10.36 -1.99
C GLY A 161 27.09 9.79 -0.79
N VAL A 162 25.84 9.40 -0.98
CA VAL A 162 25.06 8.70 0.05
C VAL A 162 25.70 7.35 0.36
N ARG A 163 25.90 7.06 1.63
CA ARG A 163 26.48 5.81 2.08
C ARG A 163 25.38 4.79 2.37
N PHE A 164 25.46 3.61 1.79
CA PHE A 164 24.56 2.50 2.08
C PHE A 164 25.21 1.51 3.04
N LEU A 165 24.47 1.09 4.05
CA LEU A 165 24.83 -0.01 4.96
C LEU A 165 23.80 -1.12 4.76
N TYR A 166 24.13 -2.03 3.86
CA TYR A 166 23.36 -3.26 3.61
C TYR A 166 23.55 -4.26 4.76
N HIS A 167 22.69 -5.27 4.86
CA HIS A 167 22.67 -6.27 5.93
C HIS A 167 22.67 -5.64 7.33
N THR A 168 22.06 -4.43 7.44
CA THR A 168 22.06 -3.64 8.67
C THR A 168 20.63 -3.32 9.09
N THR A 169 20.25 -3.73 10.29
CA THR A 169 18.92 -3.51 10.87
C THR A 169 18.99 -2.44 11.94
N ALA A 170 18.12 -1.43 11.87
CA ALA A 170 17.86 -0.50 12.96
C ALA A 170 17.12 -1.22 14.10
N ARG A 171 17.50 -0.99 15.36
CA ARG A 171 16.94 -1.67 16.54
C ARG A 171 16.24 -0.73 17.51
N SER A 172 16.80 0.46 17.73
CA SER A 172 16.21 1.49 18.58
C SER A 172 16.69 2.87 18.18
N LEU A 173 15.91 3.88 18.49
CA LEU A 173 16.32 5.27 18.37
C LEU A 173 17.14 5.66 19.60
N LEU A 174 18.12 6.53 19.41
CA LEU A 174 18.94 7.10 20.46
C LEU A 174 18.45 8.53 20.75
N GLN A 175 18.08 8.80 21.99
CA GLN A 175 17.64 10.12 22.43
C GLN A 175 18.70 10.77 23.32
N ASN A 176 18.84 12.09 23.20
CA ASN A 176 19.61 12.90 24.17
C ASN A 176 18.81 13.14 25.46
N ALA A 177 19.42 13.80 26.43
CA ALA A 177 18.76 14.11 27.71
C ALA A 177 17.52 15.02 27.57
N GLY A 178 17.38 15.76 26.47
CA GLY A 178 16.21 16.59 26.15
C GLY A 178 15.09 15.82 25.45
N GLY A 179 15.31 14.54 25.09
CA GLY A 179 14.33 13.74 24.35
C GLY A 179 14.46 13.83 22.82
N ASP A 180 15.37 14.65 22.29
CA ASP A 180 15.58 14.75 20.85
C ASP A 180 16.24 13.47 20.30
N VAL A 181 15.85 13.05 19.11
CA VAL A 181 16.46 11.90 18.46
C VAL A 181 17.77 12.31 17.79
N GLY A 182 18.88 11.69 18.26
CA GLY A 182 20.24 11.98 17.82
C GLY A 182 20.99 10.79 17.24
N GLY A 183 20.32 9.69 16.93
CA GLY A 183 20.96 8.54 16.34
C GLY A 183 20.11 7.26 16.31
N VAL A 184 20.73 6.20 15.84
CA VAL A 184 20.12 4.87 15.70
C VAL A 184 21.06 3.80 16.21
N ARG A 185 20.58 2.93 17.10
CA ARG A 185 21.26 1.67 17.43
C ARG A 185 20.98 0.65 16.35
N CYS A 186 22.02 0.12 15.77
CA CYS A 186 22.01 -0.79 14.63
C CYS A 186 22.53 -2.16 15.04
N TRP A 187 22.17 -3.16 14.24
CA TRP A 187 22.77 -4.49 14.30
C TRP A 187 23.12 -4.97 12.90
N SER A 188 24.28 -5.60 12.78
CA SER A 188 24.65 -6.37 11.58
C SER A 188 25.41 -7.63 11.98
N LYS A 189 25.37 -8.67 11.14
CA LYS A 189 26.10 -9.90 11.41
C LYS A 189 27.61 -9.67 11.52
N ALA A 190 28.14 -8.70 10.78
CA ALA A 190 29.58 -8.43 10.74
C ALA A 190 30.08 -7.65 11.97
N LYS A 191 29.25 -6.79 12.59
CA LYS A 191 29.66 -5.87 13.66
C LYS A 191 28.97 -6.13 14.99
N GLY A 192 27.91 -6.95 15.04
CA GLY A 192 27.02 -7.02 16.19
C GLY A 192 26.22 -5.74 16.37
N LEU A 193 25.98 -5.31 17.60
CA LEU A 193 25.35 -4.04 17.94
C LEU A 193 26.35 -2.88 17.84
N PHE A 194 25.90 -1.77 17.24
CA PHE A 194 26.67 -0.51 17.19
C PHE A 194 25.73 0.67 17.01
N ASP A 195 26.19 1.83 17.44
CA ASP A 195 25.43 3.07 17.38
C ASP A 195 25.92 3.94 16.21
N LEU A 196 24.97 4.59 15.54
CA LEU A 196 25.18 5.62 14.53
C LEU A 196 24.60 6.92 15.06
N GLU A 197 25.46 7.84 15.48
CA GLU A 197 25.08 9.19 15.85
C GLU A 197 24.82 10.03 14.60
N CYS A 198 23.79 10.88 14.64
CA CYS A 198 23.40 11.80 13.57
C CYS A 198 22.61 12.96 14.16
N GLN A 199 22.23 13.93 13.32
CA GLN A 199 21.39 15.06 13.74
C GLN A 199 19.91 14.81 13.45
N SER A 200 19.60 13.93 12.48
CA SER A 200 18.22 13.58 12.14
C SER A 200 18.11 12.14 11.67
N VAL A 201 16.99 11.52 11.97
CA VAL A 201 16.64 10.16 11.54
C VAL A 201 15.34 10.20 10.75
N VAL A 202 15.32 9.56 9.57
CA VAL A 202 14.11 9.34 8.77
C VAL A 202 13.76 7.87 8.82
N ILE A 203 12.59 7.52 9.36
CA ILE A 203 12.06 6.17 9.35
C ILE A 203 11.20 5.96 8.09
N ALA A 204 11.66 5.08 7.19
CA ALA A 204 11.01 4.74 5.94
C ALA A 204 11.03 3.21 5.72
N SER A 205 10.87 2.45 6.81
CA SER A 205 11.08 1.00 6.89
C SER A 205 9.87 0.17 6.49
N GLY A 206 8.82 0.78 5.93
CA GLY A 206 7.57 0.12 5.57
C GLY A 206 6.66 -0.15 6.78
N GLY A 207 5.67 -1.00 6.59
CA GLY A 207 4.69 -1.36 7.61
C GLY A 207 5.02 -2.65 8.35
N PHE A 208 3.97 -3.45 8.66
CA PHE A 208 4.11 -4.66 9.46
C PHE A 208 3.47 -5.92 8.85
N GLN A 209 3.14 -5.92 7.55
CA GLN A 209 2.52 -7.05 6.86
C GLN A 209 3.36 -8.34 6.88
N GLY A 210 4.67 -8.25 7.10
CA GLY A 210 5.56 -9.40 7.29
C GLY A 210 5.66 -9.91 8.73
N ASN A 211 4.91 -9.31 9.67
CA ASN A 211 4.88 -9.69 11.09
C ASN A 211 3.53 -10.28 11.45
N VAL A 212 3.46 -11.61 11.51
CA VAL A 212 2.21 -12.34 11.81
C VAL A 212 1.64 -11.96 13.19
N GLU A 213 2.49 -11.69 14.17
CA GLU A 213 2.05 -11.29 15.52
C GLU A 213 1.34 -9.93 15.47
N MET A 214 1.95 -8.91 14.83
CA MET A 214 1.32 -7.61 14.68
C MET A 214 0.04 -7.69 13.81
N MET A 215 0.06 -8.46 12.73
CA MET A 215 -1.11 -8.68 11.89
C MET A 215 -2.27 -9.31 12.67
N THR A 216 -2.02 -10.34 13.45
CA THR A 216 -3.08 -10.97 14.27
C THR A 216 -3.52 -10.10 15.43
N ARG A 217 -2.62 -9.32 16.02
CA ARG A 217 -2.93 -8.35 17.09
C ARG A 217 -3.89 -7.27 16.60
N TYR A 218 -3.66 -6.71 15.43
CA TYR A 218 -4.44 -5.59 14.92
C TYR A 218 -5.59 -6.00 14.02
N ALA A 219 -5.37 -6.86 13.03
CA ALA A 219 -6.38 -7.24 12.04
C ALA A 219 -7.17 -8.51 12.43
N GLY A 220 -6.94 -9.05 13.63
CA GLY A 220 -7.66 -10.17 14.19
C GLY A 220 -7.09 -11.56 13.83
N ALA A 221 -7.62 -12.60 14.47
CA ALA A 221 -7.08 -13.96 14.39
C ALA A 221 -6.95 -14.50 12.97
N ASN A 222 -7.88 -14.15 12.08
CA ASN A 222 -7.84 -14.61 10.68
C ASN A 222 -6.74 -13.97 9.84
N ALA A 223 -6.08 -12.92 10.33
CA ALA A 223 -4.95 -12.30 9.62
C ALA A 223 -3.74 -13.25 9.45
N VAL A 224 -3.70 -14.36 10.19
CA VAL A 224 -2.75 -15.45 9.95
C VAL A 224 -2.84 -16.02 8.53
N PHE A 225 -3.99 -15.88 7.86
CA PHE A 225 -4.23 -16.33 6.49
C PHE A 225 -3.92 -15.26 5.43
N ALA A 226 -3.59 -14.03 5.83
CA ALA A 226 -3.10 -13.02 4.91
C ALA A 226 -1.59 -13.16 4.74
N ARG A 227 -1.11 -13.10 3.50
CA ARG A 227 0.34 -13.11 3.24
C ARG A 227 0.78 -11.85 2.51
N PRO A 228 2.01 -11.35 2.71
CA PRO A 228 2.56 -10.29 1.87
C PRO A 228 2.52 -10.67 0.39
N VAL A 229 2.12 -9.73 -0.47
CA VAL A 229 2.04 -9.96 -1.92
C VAL A 229 3.39 -10.05 -2.60
N SER A 230 4.47 -9.64 -1.94
CA SER A 230 5.82 -9.62 -2.51
C SER A 230 6.89 -10.06 -1.51
N ALA A 231 8.04 -10.45 -2.02
CA ALA A 231 9.21 -10.77 -1.20
C ALA A 231 9.67 -9.56 -0.35
N GLY A 232 9.52 -8.33 -0.87
CA GLY A 232 9.84 -7.12 -0.10
C GLY A 232 8.95 -6.94 1.12
N GLY A 233 7.66 -7.26 1.01
CA GLY A 233 6.70 -7.18 2.11
C GLY A 233 7.01 -8.12 3.29
N ILE A 234 7.70 -9.24 3.05
CA ILE A 234 8.14 -10.16 4.11
C ILE A 234 9.09 -9.47 5.10
N ASN A 235 9.83 -8.47 4.64
CA ASN A 235 10.77 -7.70 5.45
C ASN A 235 10.14 -6.56 6.24
N ASN A 236 8.88 -6.21 5.96
CA ASN A 236 8.13 -5.19 6.69
C ASN A 236 7.57 -5.77 7.99
N LYS A 237 8.35 -5.69 9.07
CA LYS A 237 8.07 -6.34 10.34
C LYS A 237 7.62 -5.39 11.45
N GLY A 238 7.44 -4.10 11.12
CA GLY A 238 6.95 -3.09 12.07
C GLY A 238 8.00 -2.52 13.00
N GLU A 239 9.29 -2.93 12.90
CA GLU A 239 10.31 -2.47 13.85
C GLU A 239 10.48 -0.94 13.84
N GLY A 240 10.40 -0.29 12.66
CA GLY A 240 10.46 1.18 12.59
C GLY A 240 9.30 1.86 13.30
N LEU A 241 8.10 1.29 13.17
CA LEU A 241 6.93 1.76 13.91
C LEU A 241 7.11 1.60 15.41
N GLU A 242 7.54 0.42 15.87
CA GLU A 242 7.79 0.16 17.30
C GLU A 242 8.87 1.09 17.87
N MET A 243 9.94 1.35 17.12
CA MET A 243 10.99 2.30 17.55
C MET A 243 10.45 3.71 17.77
N MET A 244 9.59 4.20 16.86
CA MET A 244 8.99 5.53 16.99
C MET A 244 7.99 5.60 18.15
N LEU A 245 7.13 4.59 18.30
CA LEU A 245 6.19 4.50 19.43
C LEU A 245 6.91 4.43 20.78
N ALA A 246 8.07 3.77 20.85
CA ALA A 246 8.88 3.66 22.06
C ALA A 246 9.45 5.01 22.53
N VAL A 247 9.68 5.96 21.63
CA VAL A 247 10.12 7.35 21.95
C VAL A 247 8.95 8.33 22.06
N GLY A 248 7.70 7.84 22.13
CA GLY A 248 6.52 8.65 22.42
C GLY A 248 5.75 9.14 21.17
N ALA A 249 6.06 8.67 19.98
CA ALA A 249 5.30 9.04 18.78
C ALA A 249 3.81 8.72 18.93
N ALA A 250 2.95 9.59 18.41
CA ALA A 250 1.52 9.39 18.37
C ALA A 250 1.18 8.35 17.26
N PRO A 251 0.35 7.32 17.56
CA PRO A 251 -0.17 6.44 16.54
C PRO A 251 -1.16 7.19 15.64
N ALA A 252 -1.20 6.84 14.36
CA ALA A 252 -2.15 7.36 13.38
C ALA A 252 -2.45 6.30 12.31
N GLY A 253 -3.49 6.53 11.52
CA GLY A 253 -3.98 5.55 10.56
C GLY A 253 -4.74 4.41 11.23
N GLN A 254 -5.37 3.59 10.43
CA GLN A 254 -6.19 2.48 10.92
C GLN A 254 -5.36 1.20 10.99
N TYR A 255 -5.06 0.75 12.19
CA TYR A 255 -4.14 -0.38 12.43
C TYR A 255 -4.71 -1.75 12.05
N ASP A 256 -6.02 -1.92 12.14
CA ASP A 256 -6.71 -3.15 11.73
C ASP A 256 -7.03 -3.19 10.23
N MET A 257 -6.67 -2.14 9.51
CA MET A 257 -6.83 -2.03 8.07
C MET A 257 -5.51 -2.28 7.34
N PHE A 258 -5.59 -2.99 6.24
CA PHE A 258 -4.51 -3.17 5.28
C PHE A 258 -5.08 -3.22 3.86
N HIS A 259 -4.27 -2.86 2.88
CA HIS A 259 -4.63 -2.99 1.48
C HIS A 259 -4.58 -4.46 1.06
N GLY A 260 -5.75 -5.06 0.92
CA GLY A 260 -5.94 -6.45 0.54
C GLY A 260 -5.92 -6.65 -0.99
N ALA A 261 -5.56 -7.83 -1.45
CA ALA A 261 -5.70 -8.21 -2.84
C ALA A 261 -6.03 -9.71 -2.96
N PRO A 262 -6.97 -10.10 -3.84
CA PRO A 262 -7.23 -11.50 -4.11
C PRO A 262 -6.09 -12.08 -4.96
N ILE A 263 -5.28 -12.97 -4.38
CA ILE A 263 -4.09 -13.55 -5.02
C ILE A 263 -4.20 -15.06 -5.18
N ASP A 264 -3.54 -15.60 -6.20
CA ASP A 264 -3.38 -17.06 -6.37
C ASP A 264 -2.31 -17.57 -5.40
N PRO A 265 -2.67 -18.43 -4.41
CA PRO A 265 -1.70 -18.95 -3.44
C PRO A 265 -0.65 -19.88 -4.05
N ARG A 266 -0.84 -20.39 -5.24
CA ARG A 266 0.09 -21.28 -5.94
C ARG A 266 1.23 -20.53 -6.63
N SER A 267 1.02 -19.25 -6.92
CA SER A 267 2.00 -18.41 -7.61
C SER A 267 3.13 -17.98 -6.67
N VAL A 268 4.35 -17.96 -7.22
CA VAL A 268 5.54 -17.41 -6.56
C VAL A 268 5.84 -15.97 -7.02
N ARG A 269 5.12 -15.47 -8.01
CA ARG A 269 5.27 -14.08 -8.48
C ARG A 269 4.78 -13.09 -7.43
N ALA A 270 5.42 -11.94 -7.42
CA ALA A 270 4.89 -10.78 -6.71
C ALA A 270 3.56 -10.33 -7.35
N GLU A 271 2.64 -9.89 -6.51
CA GLU A 271 1.33 -9.38 -6.97
C GLU A 271 0.60 -10.37 -7.90
N ALA A 272 0.58 -11.67 -7.57
CA ALA A 272 -0.15 -12.70 -8.34
C ALA A 272 -1.68 -12.53 -8.24
N ILE A 273 -2.15 -11.33 -8.54
CA ILE A 273 -3.55 -10.90 -8.38
C ILE A 273 -4.42 -11.61 -9.43
N VAL A 274 -5.60 -12.07 -8.99
CA VAL A 274 -6.66 -12.58 -9.84
C VAL A 274 -7.78 -11.54 -9.91
N GLY A 275 -7.59 -10.53 -10.76
CA GLY A 275 -8.49 -9.37 -10.87
C GLY A 275 -9.77 -9.63 -11.69
N ALA A 276 -10.14 -10.88 -11.93
CA ALA A 276 -11.34 -11.27 -12.68
C ALA A 276 -12.54 -11.64 -11.79
N ILE A 277 -12.48 -11.35 -10.49
CA ILE A 277 -13.46 -11.81 -9.48
C ILE A 277 -14.91 -11.43 -9.79
N ASN A 278 -15.14 -10.28 -10.45
CA ASN A 278 -16.48 -9.83 -10.82
C ASN A 278 -17.16 -10.71 -11.89
N PHE A 279 -16.41 -11.43 -12.70
CA PHE A 279 -16.90 -12.12 -13.88
C PHE A 279 -17.09 -13.63 -13.71
N GLY A 280 -16.84 -14.14 -12.53
CA GLY A 280 -17.15 -15.51 -12.11
C GLY A 280 -17.97 -15.50 -10.81
N ILE A 281 -17.97 -16.64 -10.09
CA ILE A 281 -18.53 -16.75 -8.74
C ILE A 281 -17.46 -17.18 -7.75
N LEU A 282 -17.51 -16.66 -6.54
CA LEU A 282 -16.60 -17.02 -5.46
C LEU A 282 -17.25 -18.05 -4.54
N VAL A 283 -16.62 -19.22 -4.39
CA VAL A 283 -17.03 -20.24 -3.44
C VAL A 283 -15.96 -20.51 -2.41
N ASN A 284 -16.38 -20.78 -1.17
CA ASN A 284 -15.47 -21.15 -0.10
C ASN A 284 -15.17 -22.66 -0.10
N SER A 285 -14.37 -23.13 0.86
CA SER A 285 -14.03 -24.56 1.02
C SER A 285 -15.22 -25.48 1.33
N GLN A 286 -16.41 -24.92 1.59
CA GLN A 286 -17.65 -25.68 1.74
C GLN A 286 -18.47 -25.76 0.44
N GLY A 287 -17.95 -25.26 -0.68
CA GLY A 287 -18.63 -25.23 -1.98
C GLY A 287 -19.78 -24.23 -2.05
N ARG A 288 -19.79 -23.18 -1.20
CA ARG A 288 -20.88 -22.20 -1.11
C ARG A 288 -20.40 -20.80 -1.44
N ARG A 289 -21.22 -20.01 -2.16
CA ARG A 289 -21.00 -18.57 -2.33
C ARG A 289 -21.13 -17.86 -0.98
N PHE A 290 -20.37 -16.80 -0.78
CA PHE A 290 -20.30 -16.06 0.48
C PHE A 290 -20.25 -14.55 0.32
N ILE A 291 -20.22 -14.05 -0.91
CA ILE A 291 -20.17 -12.62 -1.24
C ILE A 291 -20.93 -12.37 -2.55
N ASP A 292 -21.46 -11.17 -2.74
CA ASP A 292 -21.97 -10.69 -4.01
C ASP A 292 -20.81 -10.13 -4.83
N GLU A 293 -20.35 -10.88 -5.82
CA GLU A 293 -19.21 -10.52 -6.66
C GLU A 293 -19.52 -9.34 -7.62
N GLY A 294 -20.79 -8.96 -7.70
CA GLY A 294 -21.29 -7.89 -8.55
C GLY A 294 -21.59 -6.57 -7.83
N THR A 295 -21.30 -6.44 -6.54
CA THR A 295 -21.66 -5.25 -5.74
C THR A 295 -21.06 -3.97 -6.30
N ASN A 296 -19.80 -3.99 -6.73
CA ASN A 296 -19.11 -2.81 -7.25
C ASN A 296 -18.06 -3.22 -8.30
N THR A 297 -17.46 -2.23 -8.95
CA THR A 297 -16.32 -2.47 -9.84
C THR A 297 -15.12 -2.98 -9.07
N TYR A 298 -14.22 -3.71 -9.74
CA TYR A 298 -13.06 -4.33 -9.11
C TYR A 298 -12.28 -3.34 -8.23
N GLU A 299 -11.97 -2.14 -8.70
CA GLU A 299 -11.13 -1.18 -7.98
C GLU A 299 -11.73 -0.63 -6.68
N HIS A 300 -13.05 -0.69 -6.54
CA HIS A 300 -13.73 -0.26 -5.32
C HIS A 300 -14.12 -1.42 -4.40
N PHE A 301 -13.79 -2.65 -4.78
CA PHE A 301 -14.33 -3.83 -4.11
C PHE A 301 -13.29 -4.91 -3.77
N TYR A 302 -12.15 -4.92 -4.44
CA TYR A 302 -11.18 -6.02 -4.30
C TYR A 302 -10.56 -6.15 -2.89
N ASP A 303 -10.40 -5.05 -2.16
CA ASP A 303 -10.00 -5.07 -0.75
C ASP A 303 -11.00 -5.82 0.12
N GLU A 304 -12.29 -5.48 -0.02
CA GLU A 304 -13.39 -6.13 0.71
C GLU A 304 -13.46 -7.62 0.39
N VAL A 305 -13.30 -7.98 -0.89
CA VAL A 305 -13.25 -9.39 -1.31
C VAL A 305 -12.10 -10.11 -0.64
N ALA A 306 -10.89 -9.53 -0.65
CA ALA A 306 -9.72 -10.13 -0.03
C ALA A 306 -9.92 -10.34 1.48
N TRP A 307 -10.43 -9.35 2.20
CA TRP A 307 -10.74 -9.48 3.64
C TRP A 307 -11.85 -10.51 3.90
N THR A 308 -12.85 -10.57 3.04
CA THR A 308 -13.94 -11.55 3.17
C THR A 308 -13.44 -12.97 2.91
N ILE A 309 -12.51 -13.16 1.98
CA ILE A 309 -11.82 -14.44 1.77
C ILE A 309 -10.98 -14.82 2.99
N MET A 310 -10.23 -13.88 3.56
CA MET A 310 -9.43 -14.11 4.77
C MET A 310 -10.29 -14.65 5.94
N ARG A 311 -11.55 -14.23 6.03
CA ARG A 311 -12.50 -14.67 7.07
C ARG A 311 -13.14 -16.02 6.76
N GLN A 312 -12.97 -16.58 5.55
CA GLN A 312 -13.44 -17.93 5.24
C GLN A 312 -12.54 -18.97 5.93
N LYS A 313 -13.05 -20.20 6.03
CA LYS A 313 -12.28 -21.32 6.60
C LYS A 313 -10.94 -21.47 5.87
N GLN A 314 -9.84 -21.45 6.62
CA GLN A 314 -8.45 -21.51 6.12
C GLN A 314 -8.05 -20.29 5.24
N GLY A 315 -8.83 -19.22 5.20
CA GLY A 315 -8.54 -18.06 4.37
C GLY A 315 -8.52 -18.33 2.87
N LEU A 316 -9.26 -19.37 2.42
CA LEU A 316 -9.23 -19.86 1.06
C LEU A 316 -10.61 -19.81 0.42
N ALA A 317 -10.65 -19.35 -0.82
CA ALA A 317 -11.80 -19.39 -1.71
C ALA A 317 -11.38 -19.82 -3.12
N TYR A 318 -12.34 -19.98 -4.01
CA TYR A 318 -12.12 -20.36 -5.40
C TYR A 318 -12.98 -19.48 -6.30
N LEU A 319 -12.38 -18.84 -7.29
CA LEU A 319 -13.08 -18.17 -8.36
C LEU A 319 -13.44 -19.23 -9.41
N LEU A 320 -14.74 -19.51 -9.57
CA LEU A 320 -15.26 -20.42 -10.58
C LEU A 320 -15.78 -19.65 -11.79
N PHE A 321 -15.43 -20.09 -12.98
CA PHE A 321 -15.83 -19.50 -14.26
C PHE A 321 -15.74 -20.53 -15.40
N ASP A 322 -16.17 -20.17 -16.58
CA ASP A 322 -15.93 -20.94 -17.81
C ASP A 322 -15.05 -20.19 -18.82
N GLY A 323 -14.69 -20.84 -19.91
CA GLY A 323 -13.80 -20.28 -20.92
C GLY A 323 -14.22 -18.93 -21.49
N SER A 324 -15.54 -18.60 -21.45
CA SER A 324 -16.04 -17.32 -21.94
C SER A 324 -15.55 -16.10 -21.14
N LEU A 325 -14.97 -16.30 -19.96
CA LEU A 325 -14.27 -15.23 -19.23
C LEU A 325 -13.15 -14.63 -20.09
N PHE A 326 -12.44 -15.46 -20.84
CA PHE A 326 -11.31 -15.02 -21.66
C PHE A 326 -11.72 -14.31 -22.95
N ASP A 327 -13.02 -14.30 -23.29
CA ASP A 327 -13.59 -13.50 -24.39
C ASP A 327 -13.77 -12.02 -23.99
N ILE A 328 -13.67 -11.70 -22.69
CA ILE A 328 -13.74 -10.32 -22.20
C ILE A 328 -12.44 -9.60 -22.61
N PRO A 329 -12.54 -8.47 -23.34
CA PRO A 329 -11.36 -7.71 -23.76
C PRO A 329 -10.43 -7.38 -22.58
N HIS A 330 -9.14 -7.62 -22.74
CA HIS A 330 -8.09 -7.31 -21.79
C HIS A 330 -8.18 -8.04 -20.42
N ILE A 331 -9.06 -9.00 -20.24
CA ILE A 331 -9.22 -9.71 -18.95
C ILE A 331 -7.93 -10.44 -18.54
N ARG A 332 -7.17 -10.97 -19.51
CA ARG A 332 -5.91 -11.67 -19.24
C ARG A 332 -4.87 -10.78 -18.53
N SER A 333 -4.84 -9.48 -18.82
CA SER A 333 -3.95 -8.55 -18.13
C SER A 333 -4.33 -8.29 -16.68
N ARG A 334 -5.56 -8.65 -16.28
CA ARG A 334 -6.05 -8.60 -14.91
C ARG A 334 -5.74 -9.86 -14.11
N ILE A 335 -5.30 -10.93 -14.77
CA ILE A 335 -4.91 -12.19 -14.13
C ILE A 335 -3.39 -12.24 -14.16
N GLN A 336 -2.76 -11.88 -13.03
CA GLN A 336 -1.32 -11.68 -12.94
C GLN A 336 -0.57 -12.92 -12.44
N THR A 337 -1.29 -14.00 -12.09
CA THR A 337 -0.67 -15.30 -11.81
C THR A 337 -0.14 -15.93 -13.09
N GLU A 338 1.02 -16.61 -13.00
CA GLU A 338 1.57 -17.44 -14.06
C GLU A 338 1.00 -18.86 -14.05
N VAL A 339 0.22 -19.20 -13.03
CA VAL A 339 -0.34 -20.55 -12.86
C VAL A 339 -1.70 -20.63 -13.56
N GLU A 340 -1.85 -21.59 -14.45
CA GLU A 340 -3.11 -21.82 -15.16
C GLU A 340 -4.23 -22.22 -14.20
N PRO A 341 -5.50 -21.89 -14.52
CA PRO A 341 -6.64 -22.33 -13.72
C PRO A 341 -6.75 -23.86 -13.73
N VAL A 342 -7.31 -24.39 -12.66
CA VAL A 342 -7.74 -25.80 -12.64
C VAL A 342 -8.88 -25.99 -13.63
N LEU A 343 -8.76 -26.95 -14.54
CA LEU A 343 -9.73 -27.26 -15.58
C LEU A 343 -10.53 -28.51 -15.22
N ALA A 344 -11.82 -28.52 -15.55
CA ALA A 344 -12.67 -29.69 -15.34
C ALA A 344 -13.85 -29.71 -16.31
N GLU A 345 -14.21 -30.93 -16.78
CA GLU A 345 -15.30 -31.18 -17.73
C GLU A 345 -16.66 -31.39 -17.01
N SER A 346 -16.67 -31.37 -15.68
CA SER A 346 -17.89 -31.52 -14.88
C SER A 346 -17.73 -30.91 -13.49
N ILE A 347 -18.85 -30.60 -12.83
CA ILE A 347 -18.84 -30.09 -11.45
C ILE A 347 -18.19 -31.11 -10.50
N THR A 348 -18.46 -32.40 -10.70
CA THR A 348 -17.90 -33.48 -9.87
C THR A 348 -16.38 -33.56 -9.99
N SER A 349 -15.84 -33.51 -11.21
CA SER A 349 -14.40 -33.53 -11.43
C SER A 349 -13.73 -32.27 -10.89
N LEU A 350 -14.37 -31.12 -11.00
CA LEU A 350 -13.87 -29.89 -10.38
C LEU A 350 -13.86 -29.97 -8.85
N ALA A 351 -14.94 -30.45 -8.25
CA ALA A 351 -15.03 -30.64 -6.81
C ALA A 351 -13.94 -31.58 -6.29
N GLN A 352 -13.68 -32.67 -7.01
CA GLN A 352 -12.60 -33.60 -6.68
C GLN A 352 -11.23 -32.93 -6.78
N ALA A 353 -10.94 -32.22 -7.88
CA ALA A 353 -9.67 -31.54 -8.10
C ALA A 353 -9.38 -30.46 -7.03
N LEU A 354 -10.43 -29.78 -6.54
CA LEU A 354 -10.32 -28.71 -5.53
C LEU A 354 -10.54 -29.23 -4.09
N SER A 355 -10.81 -30.53 -3.91
CA SER A 355 -11.16 -31.13 -2.60
C SER A 355 -12.36 -30.46 -1.95
N LEU A 356 -13.38 -30.12 -2.75
CA LEU A 356 -14.62 -29.49 -2.31
C LEU A 356 -15.76 -30.54 -2.15
N PRO A 357 -16.76 -30.30 -1.29
CA PRO A 357 -17.95 -31.14 -1.22
C PRO A 357 -18.74 -31.08 -2.54
N ALA A 358 -18.76 -32.18 -3.30
CA ALA A 358 -19.33 -32.23 -4.65
C ALA A 358 -20.82 -31.87 -4.68
N GLU A 359 -21.60 -32.37 -3.72
CA GLU A 359 -23.04 -32.09 -3.64
C GLU A 359 -23.32 -30.61 -3.38
N ALA A 360 -22.59 -29.99 -2.45
CA ALA A 360 -22.73 -28.57 -2.12
C ALA A 360 -22.33 -27.68 -3.31
N LEU A 361 -21.22 -27.99 -3.98
CA LEU A 361 -20.76 -27.26 -5.18
C LEU A 361 -21.76 -27.39 -6.33
N THR A 362 -22.30 -28.59 -6.56
CA THR A 362 -23.34 -28.87 -7.58
C THR A 362 -24.59 -28.03 -7.32
N LYS A 363 -25.05 -28.04 -6.07
CA LYS A 363 -26.21 -27.23 -5.68
C LYS A 363 -25.94 -25.74 -5.89
N THR A 364 -24.80 -25.23 -5.43
CA THR A 364 -24.44 -23.83 -5.56
C THR A 364 -24.41 -23.37 -7.03
N LEU A 365 -23.77 -24.14 -7.91
CA LEU A 365 -23.62 -23.74 -9.30
C LEU A 365 -24.95 -23.84 -10.07
N ARG A 366 -25.76 -24.88 -9.82
CA ARG A 366 -27.08 -25.03 -10.45
C ARG A 366 -28.07 -23.97 -9.99
N ASP A 367 -28.14 -23.71 -8.68
CA ASP A 367 -29.00 -22.63 -8.16
C ASP A 367 -28.60 -21.27 -8.74
N TYR A 368 -27.30 -20.99 -8.82
CA TYR A 368 -26.79 -19.78 -9.43
C TYR A 368 -27.18 -19.70 -10.91
N ASN A 369 -26.91 -20.73 -11.72
CA ASN A 369 -27.24 -20.75 -13.13
C ASN A 369 -28.75 -20.56 -13.39
N ALA A 370 -29.60 -21.23 -12.59
CA ALA A 370 -31.05 -21.12 -12.69
C ALA A 370 -31.57 -19.70 -12.33
N ALA A 371 -30.83 -18.98 -11.50
CA ALA A 371 -31.19 -17.65 -11.05
C ALA A 371 -30.74 -16.54 -12.02
N THR A 372 -29.85 -16.81 -12.96
CA THR A 372 -29.39 -15.82 -13.95
C THR A 372 -30.50 -15.46 -14.94
N ARG A 373 -30.48 -14.23 -15.47
CA ARG A 373 -31.45 -13.75 -16.44
C ARG A 373 -30.74 -13.31 -17.72
N PRO A 374 -31.41 -13.48 -18.88
CA PRO A 374 -30.89 -12.95 -20.15
C PRO A 374 -30.76 -11.43 -20.12
N GLY A 375 -29.70 -10.88 -20.70
CA GLY A 375 -29.50 -9.45 -20.80
C GLY A 375 -28.21 -9.11 -21.55
N SER A 376 -27.91 -7.82 -21.66
CA SER A 376 -26.71 -7.32 -22.33
C SER A 376 -25.56 -7.21 -21.32
N PHE A 377 -24.53 -8.02 -21.52
CA PHE A 377 -23.32 -7.97 -20.71
C PHE A 377 -22.39 -6.83 -21.15
N ASP A 378 -21.95 -6.01 -20.20
CA ASP A 378 -20.91 -4.98 -20.41
C ASP A 378 -19.89 -5.03 -19.27
N ALA A 379 -18.69 -5.49 -19.56
CA ALA A 379 -17.60 -5.60 -18.58
C ALA A 379 -17.07 -4.24 -18.09
N ARG A 380 -17.39 -3.14 -18.78
CA ARG A 380 -16.83 -1.79 -18.49
C ARG A 380 -17.67 -0.96 -17.53
N ARG A 381 -18.91 -1.39 -17.26
CA ARG A 381 -19.84 -0.71 -16.34
C ARG A 381 -20.68 -1.73 -15.59
N ARG A 382 -21.31 -1.30 -14.51
CA ARG A 382 -22.34 -2.10 -13.86
C ARG A 382 -23.53 -2.26 -14.82
N ASP A 383 -23.76 -3.50 -15.26
CA ASP A 383 -24.67 -3.83 -16.35
C ASP A 383 -26.07 -4.24 -15.90
N ALA A 384 -26.29 -4.28 -14.59
CA ALA A 384 -27.54 -4.73 -13.94
C ALA A 384 -27.95 -6.19 -14.30
N LEU A 385 -27.07 -6.99 -14.91
CA LEU A 385 -27.29 -8.43 -15.04
C LEU A 385 -27.16 -9.07 -13.66
N CYS A 386 -28.31 -9.31 -13.02
CA CYS A 386 -28.39 -9.84 -11.67
C CYS A 386 -28.98 -11.24 -11.65
N THR A 387 -28.81 -11.92 -10.50
CA THR A 387 -29.54 -13.14 -10.18
C THR A 387 -30.84 -12.80 -9.45
N GLU A 388 -31.88 -13.63 -9.66
CA GLU A 388 -33.17 -13.49 -8.99
C GLU A 388 -33.48 -14.72 -8.11
N GLY A 389 -34.04 -14.45 -6.92
CA GLY A 389 -34.51 -15.50 -6.00
C GLY A 389 -33.42 -16.16 -5.16
N LEU A 390 -32.17 -15.72 -5.23
CA LEU A 390 -31.10 -16.17 -4.34
C LEU A 390 -31.04 -15.32 -3.06
N ALA A 391 -30.84 -15.97 -1.92
CA ALA A 391 -30.60 -15.27 -0.65
C ALA A 391 -29.32 -14.40 -0.69
N LEU A 392 -28.31 -14.84 -1.42
CA LEU A 392 -27.11 -14.07 -1.75
C LEU A 392 -27.13 -13.77 -3.26
N PRO A 393 -27.54 -12.57 -3.68
CA PRO A 393 -27.59 -12.21 -5.09
C PRO A 393 -26.20 -12.07 -5.70
N LYS A 394 -26.15 -11.96 -7.02
CA LYS A 394 -25.06 -11.32 -7.76
C LYS A 394 -25.66 -10.15 -8.51
N SER A 395 -25.29 -8.92 -8.13
CA SER A 395 -25.99 -7.70 -8.52
C SER A 395 -25.66 -7.24 -9.94
N ASN A 396 -24.50 -7.60 -10.48
CA ASN A 396 -24.06 -7.27 -11.83
C ASN A 396 -23.26 -8.43 -12.43
N TRP A 397 -23.15 -8.46 -13.74
CA TRP A 397 -22.35 -9.42 -14.52
C TRP A 397 -22.72 -10.88 -14.25
N ALA A 398 -23.97 -11.14 -13.88
CA ALA A 398 -24.46 -12.48 -13.61
C ALA A 398 -24.72 -13.23 -14.92
N ARG A 399 -23.75 -14.02 -15.37
CA ARG A 399 -23.86 -14.94 -16.52
C ARG A 399 -23.85 -16.38 -16.03
N PRO A 400 -24.59 -17.30 -16.66
CA PRO A 400 -24.48 -18.71 -16.33
C PRO A 400 -23.05 -19.22 -16.62
N VAL A 401 -22.56 -20.10 -15.76
CA VAL A 401 -21.27 -20.77 -15.90
C VAL A 401 -21.51 -22.12 -16.54
N LYS A 402 -20.84 -22.42 -17.66
CA LYS A 402 -20.99 -23.68 -18.40
C LYS A 402 -20.40 -24.85 -17.63
N GLU A 403 -21.21 -25.89 -17.39
CA GLU A 403 -20.80 -27.05 -16.57
C GLU A 403 -19.79 -27.99 -17.26
N ASN A 404 -19.59 -27.86 -18.56
CA ASN A 404 -18.67 -28.68 -19.36
C ASN A 404 -17.35 -27.99 -19.73
N ASP A 405 -17.11 -26.79 -19.25
CA ASP A 405 -15.86 -26.03 -19.46
C ASP A 405 -15.52 -25.27 -18.16
N LEU A 406 -15.56 -25.96 -17.03
CA LEU A 406 -15.34 -25.36 -15.71
C LEU A 406 -13.88 -25.07 -15.48
N ARG A 407 -13.63 -23.89 -14.90
CA ARG A 407 -12.30 -23.41 -14.54
C ARG A 407 -12.32 -22.79 -13.16
N ALA A 408 -11.22 -22.93 -12.44
CA ALA A 408 -11.10 -22.35 -11.12
C ALA A 408 -9.71 -21.83 -10.82
N PHE A 409 -9.65 -20.65 -10.21
CA PHE A 409 -8.46 -20.19 -9.49
C PHE A 409 -8.68 -20.31 -7.98
N PRO A 410 -7.80 -21.01 -7.23
CA PRO A 410 -7.77 -20.81 -5.78
C PRO A 410 -7.33 -19.38 -5.47
N ILE A 411 -7.97 -18.78 -4.49
CA ILE A 411 -7.73 -17.38 -4.11
C ILE A 411 -7.59 -17.28 -2.60
N MET A 412 -6.57 -16.53 -2.17
CA MET A 412 -6.39 -16.13 -0.78
C MET A 412 -6.23 -14.62 -0.64
N CYS A 413 -6.22 -14.13 0.58
CA CYS A 413 -5.92 -12.73 0.87
C CYS A 413 -4.42 -12.45 0.77
N GLY A 414 -4.03 -11.60 -0.18
CA GLY A 414 -2.72 -10.96 -0.19
C GLY A 414 -2.76 -9.65 0.61
N ASN A 415 -1.71 -9.35 1.35
CA ASN A 415 -1.53 -8.08 2.04
C ASN A 415 -0.47 -7.26 1.32
N THR A 416 -0.90 -6.18 0.69
CA THR A 416 -0.01 -5.29 -0.08
C THR A 416 0.75 -4.35 0.83
N PHE A 417 0.05 -3.69 1.78
CA PHE A 417 0.64 -2.85 2.82
C PHE A 417 -0.37 -2.59 3.95
N THR A 418 0.14 -2.19 5.12
CA THR A 418 -0.65 -1.86 6.31
C THR A 418 -0.94 -0.36 6.39
N CYS A 419 -2.07 0.03 7.03
CA CYS A 419 -2.51 1.41 7.11
C CYS A 419 -2.17 2.09 8.43
N GLY A 420 -1.90 1.31 9.49
CA GLY A 420 -1.43 1.83 10.77
C GLY A 420 0.02 2.32 10.71
N GLY A 421 0.29 3.45 11.35
CA GLY A 421 1.59 4.08 11.39
C GLY A 421 1.69 5.14 12.48
N VAL A 422 2.58 6.11 12.35
CA VAL A 422 2.70 7.26 13.24
C VAL A 422 2.12 8.53 12.64
N LYS A 423 1.75 9.48 13.50
CA LYS A 423 1.34 10.82 13.10
C LYS A 423 2.56 11.65 12.70
N ILE A 424 2.41 12.36 11.57
CA ILE A 424 3.42 13.30 11.07
C ILE A 424 2.80 14.67 10.79
N THR A 425 3.64 15.70 10.68
CA THR A 425 3.28 17.00 10.11
C THR A 425 3.30 16.99 8.59
N ALA A 426 2.84 18.06 7.94
CA ALA A 426 2.97 18.26 6.50
C ALA A 426 4.43 18.23 6.00
N ASP A 427 5.39 18.53 6.87
CA ASP A 427 6.84 18.46 6.60
C ASP A 427 7.46 17.09 6.95
N ALA A 428 6.64 16.08 7.23
CA ALA A 428 7.03 14.71 7.59
C ALA A 428 7.75 14.56 8.95
N GLU A 429 7.66 15.54 9.85
CA GLU A 429 8.17 15.45 11.21
C GLU A 429 7.26 14.57 12.05
N VAL A 430 7.81 13.68 12.88
CA VAL A 430 7.01 12.81 13.75
C VAL A 430 6.46 13.60 14.95
N VAL A 431 5.18 13.42 15.22
CA VAL A 431 4.46 14.11 16.32
C VAL A 431 4.28 13.15 17.50
N ASN A 432 4.48 13.64 18.71
CA ASN A 432 4.25 12.87 19.92
C ASN A 432 2.76 12.89 20.33
N ARG A 433 2.42 12.17 21.41
CA ARG A 433 1.04 12.05 21.91
C ARG A 433 0.45 13.35 22.45
N ASP A 434 1.27 14.33 22.76
CA ASP A 434 0.87 15.67 23.23
C ASP A 434 0.70 16.67 22.06
N GLY A 435 0.93 16.20 20.81
CA GLY A 435 0.81 17.02 19.61
C GLY A 435 2.06 17.82 19.25
N ALA A 436 3.16 17.64 19.97
CA ALA A 436 4.42 18.32 19.70
C ALA A 436 5.32 17.47 18.77
N VAL A 437 6.12 18.12 17.95
CA VAL A 437 7.15 17.46 17.12
C VAL A 437 8.21 16.82 18.01
N ILE A 438 8.66 15.62 17.68
CA ILE A 438 9.83 14.98 18.27
C ILE A 438 11.06 15.45 17.50
N PRO A 439 11.92 16.31 18.06
CA PRO A 439 13.02 16.88 17.33
C PRO A 439 14.00 15.81 16.80
N GLY A 440 14.45 15.99 15.55
CA GLY A 440 15.37 15.08 14.89
C GLY A 440 14.74 13.79 14.35
N LEU A 441 13.41 13.61 14.48
CA LEU A 441 12.71 12.41 13.99
C LEU A 441 11.70 12.72 12.90
N TYR A 442 11.85 12.03 11.77
CA TYR A 442 11.01 12.13 10.58
C TYR A 442 10.50 10.76 10.17
N ALA A 443 9.36 10.69 9.47
CA ALA A 443 8.85 9.45 8.94
C ALA A 443 8.19 9.65 7.57
N ALA A 444 8.31 8.65 6.68
CA ALA A 444 7.70 8.70 5.36
C ALA A 444 7.30 7.31 4.85
N GLY A 445 6.32 7.28 3.96
CA GLY A 445 5.82 6.05 3.35
C GLY A 445 4.86 5.27 4.25
N GLU A 446 4.89 3.95 4.15
CA GLU A 446 3.93 3.07 4.80
C GLU A 446 3.98 3.14 6.34
N THR A 447 5.10 3.52 6.91
CA THR A 447 5.27 3.69 8.36
C THR A 447 4.48 4.88 8.94
N THR A 448 3.90 5.74 8.09
CA THR A 448 3.04 6.87 8.50
C THR A 448 1.56 6.53 8.35
N GLY A 449 0.74 6.92 9.32
CA GLY A 449 -0.70 6.68 9.31
C GLY A 449 -1.45 7.75 8.52
N LEU A 450 -1.91 7.41 7.32
CA LEU A 450 -2.68 8.31 6.45
C LEU A 450 -4.11 7.80 6.20
N TYR A 451 -4.30 6.48 6.07
CA TYR A 451 -5.56 5.91 5.61
C TYR A 451 -6.43 5.44 6.75
N TYR A 452 -7.73 5.73 6.62
CA TYR A 452 -8.82 5.26 7.48
C TYR A 452 -9.98 4.81 6.59
N THR A 453 -10.63 3.72 6.91
CA THR A 453 -11.81 3.13 6.26
C THR A 453 -11.62 2.76 4.78
N LEU A 454 -10.84 3.50 4.04
CA LEU A 454 -10.61 3.31 2.60
C LEU A 454 -9.15 3.62 2.23
N TYR A 455 -8.57 2.76 1.40
CA TYR A 455 -7.39 3.09 0.62
C TYR A 455 -7.80 3.70 -0.72
N VAL A 456 -7.35 4.91 -1.00
CA VAL A 456 -7.53 5.52 -2.31
C VAL A 456 -6.42 5.01 -3.24
N GLY A 457 -6.79 4.16 -4.19
CA GLY A 457 -5.85 3.50 -5.09
C GLY A 457 -4.86 4.44 -5.78
N ALA A 458 -3.64 3.97 -6.00
CA ALA A 458 -2.54 4.69 -6.63
C ALA A 458 -1.98 5.90 -5.82
N THR A 459 -2.20 5.93 -4.50
CA THR A 459 -1.63 6.99 -3.63
C THR A 459 -0.46 6.51 -2.76
N SER A 460 -0.30 5.21 -2.52
CA SER A 460 0.70 4.69 -1.57
C SER A 460 2.15 5.00 -1.97
N VAL A 461 2.51 4.81 -3.23
CA VAL A 461 3.85 5.14 -3.76
C VAL A 461 4.04 6.65 -3.82
N LEU A 462 3.04 7.38 -4.30
CA LEU A 462 3.06 8.85 -4.40
C LEU A 462 3.29 9.49 -3.03
N ARG A 463 2.55 9.07 -1.97
CA ARG A 463 2.78 9.60 -0.60
C ARG A 463 4.19 9.30 -0.11
N GLY A 464 4.72 8.11 -0.40
CA GLY A 464 6.07 7.75 0.00
C GLY A 464 7.13 8.66 -0.63
N LEU A 465 6.99 8.96 -1.92
CA LEU A 465 7.88 9.85 -2.64
C LEU A 465 7.75 11.30 -2.18
N VAL A 466 6.52 11.81 -2.03
CA VAL A 466 6.26 13.18 -1.62
C VAL A 466 6.79 13.44 -0.21
N PHE A 467 6.33 12.67 0.79
CA PHE A 467 6.76 12.90 2.17
C PHE A 467 8.22 12.53 2.42
N GLY A 468 8.78 11.55 1.69
CA GLY A 468 10.22 11.30 1.72
C GLY A 468 11.03 12.50 1.23
N ARG A 469 10.65 13.08 0.09
CA ARG A 469 11.28 14.28 -0.44
C ARG A 469 11.11 15.49 0.48
N LEU A 470 9.93 15.69 1.08
CA LEU A 470 9.67 16.76 2.03
C LEU A 470 10.56 16.62 3.28
N ALA A 471 10.66 15.42 3.87
CA ALA A 471 11.56 15.14 5.00
C ALA A 471 13.01 15.53 4.68
N GLY A 472 13.55 15.08 3.53
CA GLY A 472 14.92 15.40 3.14
C GLY A 472 15.15 16.91 2.96
N ARG A 473 14.20 17.62 2.34
CA ARG A 473 14.26 19.08 2.17
C ARG A 473 14.17 19.84 3.50
N LYS A 474 13.25 19.44 4.37
CA LYS A 474 13.06 20.04 5.70
C LYS A 474 14.33 19.93 6.53
N ILE A 475 14.91 18.72 6.60
CA ILE A 475 16.19 18.48 7.28
C ILE A 475 17.29 19.35 6.69
N GLY A 476 17.35 19.46 5.35
CA GLY A 476 18.31 20.33 4.67
C GLY A 476 18.18 21.81 5.04
N ALA A 477 16.96 22.32 5.12
CA ALA A 477 16.69 23.69 5.54
C ALA A 477 17.09 23.94 7.01
N GLU A 478 16.94 22.97 7.89
CA GLU A 478 17.30 23.10 9.31
C GLU A 478 18.80 22.98 9.60
N LEU A 479 19.48 22.08 8.89
CA LEU A 479 20.89 21.77 9.14
C LEU A 479 21.87 22.54 8.24
N GLY A 480 21.45 22.91 7.03
CA GLY A 480 22.29 23.63 6.06
C GLY A 480 22.87 24.94 6.59
N PRO A 481 22.09 25.85 7.19
CA PRO A 481 22.61 27.10 7.77
C PRO A 481 23.58 26.89 8.92
N LYS A 482 23.40 25.86 9.74
CA LYS A 482 24.29 25.53 10.88
C LYS A 482 25.68 25.08 10.42
N ARG A 483 25.77 24.41 9.27
CA ARG A 483 27.04 23.96 8.69
C ARG A 483 27.88 25.11 8.14
N SER A 484 27.29 26.05 7.45
CA SER A 484 28.00 27.21 6.92
C SER A 484 28.58 28.06 8.06
N ALA A 485 27.87 28.20 9.17
CA ALA A 485 28.36 28.91 10.35
C ALA A 485 29.54 28.20 11.07
N THR A 486 29.55 26.87 11.09
CA THR A 486 30.62 26.06 11.71
C THR A 486 31.88 26.02 10.83
N GLN A 487 31.73 25.96 9.51
CA GLN A 487 32.87 26.02 8.57
C GLN A 487 33.54 27.41 8.56
N ALA A 488 32.74 28.47 8.71
CA ALA A 488 33.28 29.83 8.82
C ALA A 488 34.09 30.07 10.09
N ARG A 489 33.78 29.36 11.20
CA ARG A 489 34.50 29.44 12.48
C ARG A 489 35.76 28.55 12.56
N GLY A 490 35.90 27.57 11.69
CA GLY A 490 37.02 26.64 11.66
C GLY A 490 38.19 27.07 10.72
N THR A 491 38.06 28.22 10.07
CA THR A 491 39.06 28.81 9.15
C THR A 491 39.70 30.10 9.70
N THR A 492 39.52 30.38 10.99
CA THR A 492 40.20 31.52 11.68
C THR A 492 41.27 31.02 12.64
#